data_d792c63ca1237b8b88bd99a1a2949d90
#
_entry.id   d792c63ca1237b8b88bd99a1a2949d90
#
_cell.length_a   1.000
_cell.length_b   1.000
_cell.length_c   1.000
_cell.angle_alpha   90.00
_cell.angle_beta   90.00
_cell.angle_gamma   90.00
#
_symmetry.space_group_name_H-M   'P 1'
#
loop_
_entity.id
_entity.type
_entity.pdbx_description
1 polymer ?
#
loop_
_entity_poly.entity_id
_entity_poly.type
_entity_poly.pdbx_seq_one_letter_code
_entity_poly.pdbx_strand_id
1 'polypeptide(L)'
;MTLFEKSTVARNPAGWIFLAIFIIAAGAGALLPSGYVIERPGASFDVNGEVDGTPVISVSEIESYDSETQLEVLTVSVLGNQDSTPGWVEIFFAWIDPQQKLLPVDAVFPPDKTTEEVRAESVAMMESSQQEAVAAALTELGYEFEPEVYVSMVTEGGAASGSLVAGDFIQSVDGVEISTVEQLQQAIQDAGGESIQLEVLREGQNFRFTLTPDLIDDRYLIGVMVGYTYDFPVEVQLQLGNVGGPSGGMIFALGVYDALTPGSLLGTSHLAGTGTINAVGVVGPIGGIDLKMLAASRDDVDLFLAPSANCSEIISSQPEDLLVVPVADFTEALRAIELYENGSSEFPSCEN
;
A
#
# COMPACT_ATOMS: atom_id res chain seq x y z
N MET A 1 -36.65 53.78 48.32
CA MET A 1 -37.34 52.60 47.91
C MET A 1 -36.34 51.72 47.18
N THR A 2 -35.63 50.92 47.94
CA THR A 2 -34.46 50.14 47.49
C THR A 2 -34.84 48.65 47.50
N LEU A 3 -34.98 48.07 46.34
CA LEU A 3 -35.17 46.64 46.12
C LEU A 3 -34.00 46.12 45.27
N PHE A 4 -32.87 45.84 45.91
CA PHE A 4 -31.88 44.88 45.40
C PHE A 4 -31.61 43.87 46.48
N GLU A 5 -32.40 42.80 46.50
CA GLU A 5 -32.15 41.63 47.32
C GLU A 5 -30.96 40.87 46.69
N LYS A 6 -29.84 40.89 47.37
CA LYS A 6 -28.67 40.08 47.00
C LYS A 6 -29.02 38.61 47.23
N SER A 7 -29.34 37.87 46.17
CA SER A 7 -29.37 36.41 46.23
C SER A 7 -27.95 35.89 46.49
N THR A 8 -27.71 35.47 47.71
CA THR A 8 -26.50 34.71 48.07
C THR A 8 -26.66 33.31 47.49
N VAL A 9 -26.09 33.08 46.31
CA VAL A 9 -25.91 31.71 45.76
C VAL A 9 -25.05 30.99 46.77
N ALA A 10 -25.65 30.07 47.53
CA ALA A 10 -24.91 29.20 48.47
C ALA A 10 -23.88 28.41 47.67
N ARG A 11 -22.61 28.75 47.85
CA ARG A 11 -21.48 28.01 47.30
C ARG A 11 -21.47 26.63 47.96
N ASN A 12 -22.02 25.65 47.28
CA ASN A 12 -21.95 24.26 47.73
C ASN A 12 -20.53 23.71 47.48
N PRO A 13 -19.65 23.65 48.51
CA PRO A 13 -18.25 23.24 48.31
C PRO A 13 -18.13 21.77 47.84
N ALA A 14 -19.12 20.95 48.16
CA ALA A 14 -19.20 19.57 47.68
C ALA A 14 -19.32 19.51 46.13
N GLY A 15 -20.13 20.38 45.52
CA GLY A 15 -20.28 20.44 44.07
C GLY A 15 -18.97 20.78 43.34
N TRP A 16 -18.17 21.68 43.90
CA TRP A 16 -16.88 22.04 43.35
C TRP A 16 -15.83 20.92 43.54
N ILE A 17 -15.89 20.17 44.63
CA ILE A 17 -15.03 19.00 44.87
C ILE A 17 -15.39 17.90 43.86
N PHE A 18 -16.68 17.59 43.65
CA PHE A 18 -17.11 16.62 42.66
C PHE A 18 -16.70 17.03 41.24
N LEU A 19 -16.84 18.30 40.88
CA LEU A 19 -16.41 18.82 39.57
C LEU A 19 -14.90 18.68 39.41
N ALA A 20 -14.10 19.00 40.44
CA ALA A 20 -12.65 18.87 40.39
C ALA A 20 -12.23 17.38 40.21
N ILE A 21 -12.83 16.47 40.99
CA ILE A 21 -12.58 15.02 40.86
C ILE A 21 -12.97 14.54 39.47
N PHE A 22 -14.13 14.96 38.92
CA PHE A 22 -14.56 14.60 37.59
C PHE A 22 -13.57 15.08 36.52
N ILE A 23 -13.11 16.34 36.60
CA ILE A 23 -12.12 16.90 35.69
C ILE A 23 -10.79 16.14 35.75
N ILE A 24 -10.32 15.80 36.97
CA ILE A 24 -9.09 15.02 37.15
C ILE A 24 -9.25 13.61 36.61
N ALA A 25 -10.37 12.94 36.91
CA ALA A 25 -10.65 11.60 36.40
C ALA A 25 -10.82 11.57 34.86
N ALA A 26 -11.53 12.57 34.32
CA ALA A 26 -11.67 12.71 32.87
C ALA A 26 -10.33 13.01 32.19
N GLY A 27 -9.52 13.90 32.78
CA GLY A 27 -8.17 14.21 32.30
C GLY A 27 -7.21 12.99 32.37
N ALA A 28 -7.27 12.23 33.44
CA ALA A 28 -6.49 10.99 33.58
C ALA A 28 -6.97 9.94 32.55
N GLY A 29 -8.29 9.76 32.39
CA GLY A 29 -8.85 8.83 31.42
C GLY A 29 -8.52 9.22 29.96
N ALA A 30 -8.48 10.51 29.67
CA ALA A 30 -8.13 11.04 28.35
C ALA A 30 -6.70 10.75 27.89
N LEU A 31 -5.79 10.53 28.86
CA LEU A 31 -4.38 10.22 28.61
C LEU A 31 -4.10 8.71 28.56
N LEU A 32 -5.09 7.86 28.87
CA LEU A 32 -4.91 6.41 28.76
C LEU A 32 -4.87 5.99 27.29
N PRO A 33 -4.00 5.00 26.94
CA PRO A 33 -3.98 4.43 25.59
C PRO A 33 -5.37 3.91 25.19
N SER A 34 -5.77 4.17 23.94
CA SER A 34 -7.13 3.84 23.47
C SER A 34 -7.26 2.43 22.90
N GLY A 35 -6.13 1.81 22.47
CA GLY A 35 -6.13 0.56 21.69
C GLY A 35 -6.57 0.74 20.22
N TYR A 36 -6.64 1.99 19.76
CA TYR A 36 -6.97 2.34 18.38
C TYR A 36 -5.83 3.11 17.73
N VAL A 37 -5.75 3.03 16.41
CA VAL A 37 -4.95 3.89 15.54
C VAL A 37 -5.88 4.76 14.70
N ILE A 38 -5.35 5.87 14.18
CA ILE A 38 -6.10 6.81 13.35
C ILE A 38 -5.50 6.78 11.95
N GLU A 39 -6.28 6.36 10.96
CA GLU A 39 -5.95 6.53 9.55
C GLU A 39 -6.50 7.85 9.04
N ARG A 40 -5.72 8.50 8.17
CA ARG A 40 -6.07 9.76 7.51
C ARG A 40 -5.41 9.86 6.14
N PRO A 41 -5.91 10.72 5.23
CA PRO A 41 -5.21 11.03 3.98
C PRO A 41 -3.74 11.37 4.26
N GLY A 42 -2.84 10.69 3.57
CA GLY A 42 -1.40 10.90 3.67
C GLY A 42 -0.91 11.97 2.71
N ALA A 43 0.39 11.96 2.43
CA ALA A 43 0.99 12.78 1.40
C ALA A 43 0.72 12.18 0.02
N SER A 44 0.61 13.04 -0.99
CA SER A 44 0.64 12.70 -2.40
C SER A 44 2.06 12.89 -2.95
N PHE A 45 2.44 12.08 -3.94
CA PHE A 45 3.74 12.14 -4.58
C PHE A 45 3.56 12.05 -6.09
N ASP A 46 4.08 13.06 -6.79
CA ASP A 46 4.14 13.04 -8.24
C ASP A 46 5.25 12.07 -8.70
N VAL A 47 4.87 11.00 -9.41
CA VAL A 47 5.84 9.99 -9.86
C VAL A 47 6.64 10.44 -11.08
N ASN A 48 6.17 11.46 -11.81
CA ASN A 48 6.92 12.13 -12.89
C ASN A 48 7.82 13.25 -12.34
N GLY A 49 7.75 13.53 -11.04
CA GLY A 49 8.51 14.57 -10.35
C GLY A 49 9.74 14.05 -9.60
N GLU A 50 10.14 14.84 -8.59
CA GLU A 50 11.29 14.54 -7.73
C GLU A 50 10.87 14.49 -6.26
N VAL A 51 11.48 13.59 -5.50
CA VAL A 51 11.41 13.55 -4.04
C VAL A 51 12.80 13.79 -3.47
N ASP A 52 12.93 14.78 -2.61
CA ASP A 52 14.21 15.21 -2.02
C ASP A 52 15.33 15.51 -3.07
N GLY A 53 14.94 15.99 -4.26
CA GLY A 53 15.86 16.32 -5.36
C GLY A 53 16.36 15.12 -6.15
N THR A 54 15.69 13.97 -6.01
CA THR A 54 15.96 12.76 -6.79
C THR A 54 14.70 12.42 -7.59
N PRO A 55 14.80 12.19 -8.92
CA PRO A 55 13.66 11.74 -9.71
C PRO A 55 13.03 10.46 -9.13
N VAL A 56 11.71 10.42 -9.07
CA VAL A 56 10.98 9.22 -8.61
C VAL A 56 11.17 8.08 -9.61
N ILE A 57 11.12 8.37 -10.90
CA ILE A 57 11.39 7.42 -11.98
C ILE A 57 12.65 7.87 -12.70
N SER A 58 13.59 6.97 -12.85
CA SER A 58 14.78 7.19 -13.68
C SER A 58 15.00 6.02 -14.62
N VAL A 59 15.19 6.32 -15.89
CA VAL A 59 15.46 5.36 -16.95
C VAL A 59 16.86 5.59 -17.47
N SER A 60 17.64 4.52 -17.64
CA SER A 60 18.96 4.56 -18.24
C SER A 60 19.08 3.57 -19.40
N GLU A 61 20.10 3.76 -20.21
CA GLU A 61 20.45 2.93 -21.39
C GLU A 61 19.54 3.06 -22.62
N ILE A 62 18.33 3.64 -22.50
CA ILE A 62 17.44 3.93 -23.63
C ILE A 62 16.90 5.35 -23.55
N GLU A 63 16.27 5.81 -24.64
CA GLU A 63 15.63 7.12 -24.70
C GLU A 63 14.42 7.17 -23.74
N SER A 64 14.36 8.20 -22.93
CA SER A 64 13.22 8.50 -22.06
C SER A 64 12.68 9.89 -22.37
N TYR A 65 11.41 10.11 -22.05
CA TYR A 65 10.69 11.33 -22.38
C TYR A 65 10.22 12.02 -21.11
N ASP A 66 10.33 13.34 -21.11
CA ASP A 66 9.77 14.16 -20.03
C ASP A 66 8.24 14.25 -20.22
N SER A 67 7.50 14.13 -19.13
CA SER A 67 6.05 14.26 -19.12
C SER A 67 5.61 15.57 -18.46
N GLU A 68 4.56 16.18 -19.03
CA GLU A 68 3.85 17.32 -18.43
C GLU A 68 2.66 16.87 -17.54
N THR A 69 2.31 15.58 -17.55
CA THR A 69 1.26 15.02 -16.71
C THR A 69 1.69 15.00 -15.26
N GLN A 70 0.92 15.64 -14.39
CA GLN A 70 1.04 15.44 -12.95
C GLN A 70 0.41 14.10 -12.59
N LEU A 71 1.24 13.11 -12.25
CA LEU A 71 0.81 11.73 -11.99
C LEU A 71 1.06 11.36 -10.53
N GLU A 72 0.00 11.29 -9.71
CA GLU A 72 0.13 11.17 -8.27
C GLU A 72 -0.19 9.78 -7.70
N VAL A 73 0.74 9.28 -6.89
CA VAL A 73 0.51 8.21 -5.92
C VAL A 73 0.00 8.82 -4.62
N LEU A 74 -1.14 8.32 -4.14
CA LEU A 74 -1.75 8.74 -2.89
C LEU A 74 -1.48 7.74 -1.77
N THR A 75 -1.18 8.27 -0.57
CA THR A 75 -0.87 7.46 0.61
C THR A 75 -1.91 7.62 1.71
N VAL A 76 -1.90 6.69 2.66
CA VAL A 76 -2.64 6.77 3.92
C VAL A 76 -1.63 6.86 5.06
N SER A 77 -1.82 7.84 5.93
CA SER A 77 -1.02 7.97 7.15
C SER A 77 -1.71 7.30 8.32
N VAL A 78 -0.96 6.51 9.10
CA VAL A 78 -1.42 5.89 10.34
C VAL A 78 -0.78 6.61 11.53
N LEU A 79 -1.61 7.15 12.41
CA LEU A 79 -1.17 7.75 13.67
C LEU A 79 -1.34 6.73 14.81
N GLY A 80 -0.24 6.41 15.45
CA GLY A 80 -0.14 5.39 16.49
C GLY A 80 0.45 4.07 15.98
N ASN A 81 0.86 3.24 16.93
CA ASN A 81 1.38 1.89 16.72
C ASN A 81 1.13 1.04 17.98
N GLN A 82 1.64 -0.19 18.04
CA GLN A 82 1.48 -1.08 19.21
C GLN A 82 2.06 -0.50 20.50
N ASP A 83 3.18 0.24 20.43
CA ASP A 83 3.88 0.78 21.57
C ASP A 83 3.25 2.08 22.07
N SER A 84 2.59 2.83 21.20
CA SER A 84 2.02 4.14 21.48
C SER A 84 0.76 4.40 20.68
N THR A 85 -0.39 4.11 21.26
CA THR A 85 -1.69 4.44 20.67
C THR A 85 -2.14 5.87 21.03
N PRO A 86 -2.91 6.55 20.16
CA PRO A 86 -3.52 7.85 20.47
C PRO A 86 -4.37 7.80 21.74
N GLY A 87 -4.40 8.91 22.47
CA GLY A 87 -5.24 9.07 23.66
C GLY A 87 -6.72 9.24 23.30
N TRP A 88 -7.61 9.04 24.29
CA TRP A 88 -9.07 9.12 24.07
C TRP A 88 -9.56 10.49 23.59
N VAL A 89 -8.83 11.57 23.85
CA VAL A 89 -9.15 12.90 23.32
C VAL A 89 -8.91 12.96 21.81
N GLU A 90 -7.80 12.41 21.34
CA GLU A 90 -7.48 12.33 19.91
C GLU A 90 -8.48 11.42 19.18
N ILE A 91 -8.81 10.26 19.78
CA ILE A 91 -9.84 9.37 19.25
C ILE A 91 -11.20 10.05 19.14
N PHE A 92 -11.59 10.87 20.15
CA PHE A 92 -12.85 11.58 20.09
C PHE A 92 -12.88 12.58 18.93
N PHE A 93 -11.79 13.33 18.71
CA PHE A 93 -11.72 14.27 17.58
C PHE A 93 -11.67 13.53 16.25
N ALA A 94 -10.92 12.43 16.15
CA ALA A 94 -10.88 11.60 14.95
C ALA A 94 -12.26 10.99 14.64
N TRP A 95 -13.03 10.59 15.66
CA TRP A 95 -14.36 10.02 15.46
C TRP A 95 -15.39 10.99 14.85
N ILE A 96 -15.25 12.30 15.13
CA ILE A 96 -16.15 13.33 14.58
C ILE A 96 -15.63 13.93 13.27
N ASP A 97 -14.41 13.63 12.87
CA ASP A 97 -13.80 14.10 11.63
C ASP A 97 -14.04 13.08 10.51
N PRO A 98 -14.84 13.41 9.46
CA PRO A 98 -15.12 12.50 8.37
C PRO A 98 -13.89 12.14 7.51
N GLN A 99 -12.78 12.88 7.67
CA GLN A 99 -11.52 12.61 6.97
C GLN A 99 -10.60 11.65 7.74
N GLN A 100 -11.05 11.11 8.87
CA GLN A 100 -10.26 10.21 9.69
C GLN A 100 -11.03 8.91 9.96
N LYS A 101 -10.30 7.82 10.05
CA LYS A 101 -10.82 6.48 10.28
C LYS A 101 -10.19 5.88 11.52
N LEU A 102 -11.01 5.28 12.37
CA LEU A 102 -10.54 4.59 13.57
C LEU A 102 -10.45 3.10 13.31
N LEU A 103 -9.29 2.53 13.51
CA LEU A 103 -9.09 1.07 13.43
C LEU A 103 -8.54 0.55 14.76
N PRO A 104 -8.94 -0.67 15.19
CA PRO A 104 -8.24 -1.35 16.28
C PRO A 104 -6.76 -1.49 15.94
N VAL A 105 -5.87 -1.26 16.92
CA VAL A 105 -4.41 -1.36 16.69
C VAL A 105 -4.03 -2.74 16.15
N ASP A 106 -4.67 -3.81 16.61
CA ASP A 106 -4.41 -5.19 16.19
C ASP A 106 -4.80 -5.47 14.72
N ALA A 107 -5.66 -4.62 14.13
CA ALA A 107 -6.03 -4.75 12.72
C ALA A 107 -4.95 -4.24 11.77
N VAL A 108 -4.12 -3.29 12.23
CA VAL A 108 -3.02 -2.71 11.45
C VAL A 108 -1.67 -3.29 11.87
N PHE A 109 -1.51 -3.56 13.16
CA PHE A 109 -0.32 -4.13 13.77
C PHE A 109 -0.70 -5.44 14.49
N PRO A 110 -0.55 -6.60 13.84
CA PRO A 110 -0.84 -7.89 14.44
C PRO A 110 -0.06 -8.10 15.74
N PRO A 111 -0.68 -8.67 16.81
CA PRO A 111 -0.06 -8.75 18.14
C PRO A 111 1.14 -9.71 18.21
N ASP A 112 1.31 -10.57 17.22
CA ASP A 112 2.42 -11.52 17.07
C ASP A 112 3.63 -10.93 16.31
N LYS A 113 3.53 -9.69 15.82
CA LYS A 113 4.61 -8.98 15.11
C LYS A 113 4.95 -7.67 15.80
N THR A 114 6.20 -7.31 15.77
CA THR A 114 6.65 -5.99 16.23
C THR A 114 6.35 -4.89 15.20
N THR A 115 6.28 -3.64 15.62
CA THR A 115 6.14 -2.49 14.72
C THR A 115 7.24 -2.47 13.63
N GLU A 116 8.47 -2.89 13.99
CA GLU A 116 9.60 -2.94 13.05
C GLU A 116 9.43 -4.04 12.00
N GLU A 117 8.94 -5.22 12.39
CA GLU A 117 8.63 -6.30 11.45
C GLU A 117 7.53 -5.91 10.47
N VAL A 118 6.44 -5.28 10.94
CA VAL A 118 5.36 -4.78 10.07
C VAL A 118 5.89 -3.74 9.09
N ARG A 119 6.80 -2.87 9.54
CA ARG A 119 7.44 -1.89 8.67
C ARG A 119 8.35 -2.54 7.63
N ALA A 120 9.16 -3.52 8.02
CA ALA A 120 10.04 -4.25 7.12
C ALA A 120 9.23 -5.00 6.03
N GLU A 121 8.13 -5.67 6.42
CA GLU A 121 7.19 -6.28 5.48
C GLU A 121 6.60 -5.27 4.50
N SER A 122 6.19 -4.10 5.00
CA SER A 122 5.61 -3.05 4.16
C SER A 122 6.62 -2.50 3.13
N VAL A 123 7.91 -2.38 3.51
CA VAL A 123 8.99 -2.00 2.59
C VAL A 123 9.23 -3.09 1.55
N ALA A 124 9.32 -4.36 1.96
CA ALA A 124 9.51 -5.48 1.04
C ALA A 124 8.35 -5.62 0.03
N MET A 125 7.10 -5.37 0.48
CA MET A 125 5.94 -5.34 -0.43
C MET A 125 6.03 -4.18 -1.44
N MET A 126 6.54 -3.02 -1.04
CA MET A 126 6.74 -1.89 -1.95
C MET A 126 7.82 -2.22 -2.99
N GLU A 127 8.95 -2.80 -2.59
CA GLU A 127 10.02 -3.20 -3.51
C GLU A 127 9.51 -4.22 -4.54
N SER A 128 8.75 -5.23 -4.11
CA SER A 128 8.10 -6.18 -5.02
C SER A 128 7.11 -5.49 -5.96
N SER A 129 6.29 -4.56 -5.44
CA SER A 129 5.32 -3.79 -6.25
C SER A 129 5.99 -2.92 -7.31
N GLN A 130 7.16 -2.37 -7.03
CA GLN A 130 7.94 -1.60 -8.01
C GLN A 130 8.43 -2.50 -9.15
N GLN A 131 8.92 -3.71 -8.85
CA GLN A 131 9.33 -4.67 -9.87
C GLN A 131 8.15 -5.09 -10.77
N GLU A 132 7.00 -5.39 -10.16
CA GLU A 132 5.77 -5.72 -10.87
C GLU A 132 5.27 -4.54 -11.75
N ALA A 133 5.40 -3.31 -11.27
CA ALA A 133 5.01 -2.11 -12.02
C ALA A 133 5.88 -1.91 -13.28
N VAL A 134 7.20 -2.06 -13.14
CA VAL A 134 8.12 -2.00 -14.28
C VAL A 134 7.80 -3.14 -15.27
N ALA A 135 7.59 -4.35 -14.76
CA ALA A 135 7.24 -5.51 -15.57
C ALA A 135 5.93 -5.28 -16.36
N ALA A 136 4.88 -4.76 -15.72
CA ALA A 136 3.60 -4.44 -16.37
C ALA A 136 3.76 -3.41 -17.49
N ALA A 137 4.48 -2.32 -17.24
CA ALA A 137 4.73 -1.29 -18.24
C ALA A 137 5.54 -1.82 -19.43
N LEU A 138 6.60 -2.58 -19.18
CA LEU A 138 7.42 -3.17 -20.22
C LEU A 138 6.68 -4.25 -21.02
N THR A 139 5.82 -5.05 -20.37
CA THR A 139 4.95 -6.03 -21.03
C THR A 139 3.99 -5.33 -22.00
N GLU A 140 3.35 -4.24 -21.58
CA GLU A 140 2.44 -3.44 -22.44
C GLU A 140 3.20 -2.83 -23.64
N LEU A 141 4.46 -2.42 -23.44
CA LEU A 141 5.34 -1.92 -24.50
C LEU A 141 5.92 -3.01 -25.40
N GLY A 142 5.64 -4.30 -25.12
CA GLY A 142 6.06 -5.44 -25.93
C GLY A 142 7.50 -5.90 -25.71
N TYR A 143 8.12 -5.56 -24.58
CA TYR A 143 9.41 -6.12 -24.18
C TYR A 143 9.25 -7.55 -23.66
N GLU A 144 10.22 -8.40 -23.96
CA GLU A 144 10.29 -9.78 -23.47
C GLU A 144 11.36 -9.89 -22.35
N PHE A 145 11.01 -10.51 -21.24
CA PHE A 145 11.87 -10.80 -20.10
C PHE A 145 11.29 -11.96 -19.29
N GLU A 146 12.14 -12.63 -18.52
CA GLU A 146 11.73 -13.79 -17.73
C GLU A 146 11.65 -13.43 -16.23
N PRO A 147 10.59 -13.86 -15.52
CA PRO A 147 10.49 -13.70 -14.08
C PRO A 147 11.40 -14.68 -13.34
N GLU A 148 12.01 -14.23 -12.26
CA GLU A 148 12.72 -15.05 -11.29
C GLU A 148 12.08 -14.88 -9.90
N VAL A 149 11.78 -16.00 -9.24
CA VAL A 149 11.23 -15.99 -7.89
C VAL A 149 12.34 -15.82 -6.88
N TYR A 150 12.28 -14.78 -6.06
CA TYR A 150 13.28 -14.55 -5.02
C TYR A 150 12.67 -14.40 -3.63
N VAL A 151 13.49 -14.66 -2.60
CA VAL A 151 13.15 -14.44 -1.20
C VAL A 151 13.35 -12.95 -0.89
N SER A 152 12.28 -12.22 -0.62
CA SER A 152 12.36 -10.82 -0.20
C SER A 152 12.59 -10.69 1.32
N MET A 153 12.03 -11.63 2.11
CA MET A 153 12.22 -11.65 3.56
C MET A 153 12.08 -13.07 4.12
N VAL A 154 12.76 -13.33 5.22
CA VAL A 154 12.62 -14.57 6.01
C VAL A 154 12.06 -14.24 7.38
N THR A 155 10.97 -14.90 7.75
CA THR A 155 10.32 -14.75 9.06
C THR A 155 11.19 -15.38 10.14
N GLU A 156 11.51 -14.65 11.19
CA GLU A 156 12.28 -15.16 12.31
C GLU A 156 11.54 -16.31 13.01
N GLY A 157 12.25 -17.42 13.24
CA GLY A 157 11.67 -18.64 13.83
C GLY A 157 10.83 -19.49 12.89
N GLY A 158 10.60 -19.09 11.63
CA GLY A 158 9.96 -19.93 10.62
C GLY A 158 10.85 -21.07 10.12
N ALA A 159 10.29 -22.03 9.38
CA ALA A 159 10.99 -23.22 8.89
C ALA A 159 12.24 -22.89 8.05
N ALA A 160 12.25 -21.76 7.32
CA ALA A 160 13.39 -21.30 6.54
C ALA A 160 14.42 -20.51 7.33
N SER A 161 14.12 -20.15 8.60
CA SER A 161 15.01 -19.34 9.44
C SER A 161 16.37 -19.99 9.63
N GLY A 162 17.45 -19.23 9.40
CA GLY A 162 18.83 -19.72 9.46
C GLY A 162 19.28 -20.55 8.26
N SER A 163 18.40 -20.82 7.30
CA SER A 163 18.71 -21.53 6.04
C SER A 163 18.66 -20.57 4.85
N LEU A 164 17.54 -19.93 4.65
CA LEU A 164 17.36 -18.93 3.60
C LEU A 164 17.69 -17.52 4.08
N VAL A 165 17.97 -16.63 3.16
CA VAL A 165 18.18 -15.20 3.38
C VAL A 165 17.49 -14.40 2.28
N ALA A 166 17.23 -13.13 2.55
CA ALA A 166 16.75 -12.21 1.51
C ALA A 166 17.77 -12.13 0.36
N GLY A 167 17.27 -12.14 -0.88
CA GLY A 167 18.08 -12.18 -2.09
C GLY A 167 18.38 -13.60 -2.62
N ASP A 168 17.90 -14.67 -1.98
CA ASP A 168 17.96 -16.02 -2.54
C ASP A 168 16.99 -16.17 -3.71
N PHE A 169 17.47 -16.60 -4.89
CA PHE A 169 16.62 -16.93 -6.04
C PHE A 169 16.21 -18.41 -5.96
N ILE A 170 14.91 -18.66 -5.96
CA ILE A 170 14.38 -20.02 -5.86
C ILE A 170 14.44 -20.68 -7.22
N GLN A 171 15.17 -21.80 -7.32
CA GLN A 171 15.38 -22.51 -8.57
C GLN A 171 14.46 -23.73 -8.68
N SER A 172 14.36 -24.53 -7.62
CA SER A 172 13.56 -25.76 -7.66
C SER A 172 13.11 -26.21 -6.27
N VAL A 173 11.99 -26.96 -6.23
CA VAL A 173 11.52 -27.72 -5.06
C VAL A 173 11.45 -29.19 -5.46
N ASP A 174 12.14 -30.05 -4.70
CA ASP A 174 12.24 -31.50 -4.95
C ASP A 174 12.66 -31.86 -6.40
N GLY A 175 13.49 -30.98 -7.01
CA GLY A 175 13.99 -31.12 -8.38
C GLY A 175 12.99 -30.66 -9.46
N VAL A 176 11.84 -30.12 -9.10
CA VAL A 176 10.91 -29.46 -10.02
C VAL A 176 11.22 -27.98 -10.08
N GLU A 177 11.50 -27.46 -11.27
CA GLU A 177 11.81 -26.04 -11.51
C GLU A 177 10.63 -25.14 -11.11
N ILE A 178 10.96 -24.01 -10.46
CA ILE A 178 10.00 -23.02 -9.98
C ILE A 178 10.23 -21.72 -10.76
N SER A 179 9.23 -21.32 -11.54
CA SER A 179 9.22 -20.06 -12.30
C SER A 179 8.19 -19.09 -11.78
N THR A 180 7.23 -19.53 -10.93
CA THR A 180 6.22 -18.66 -10.35
C THR A 180 6.02 -18.89 -8.86
N VAL A 181 5.53 -17.84 -8.17
CA VAL A 181 5.20 -17.91 -6.74
C VAL A 181 4.09 -18.94 -6.50
N GLU A 182 3.13 -19.07 -7.40
CA GLU A 182 2.05 -20.05 -7.32
C GLU A 182 2.56 -21.48 -7.38
N GLN A 183 3.55 -21.75 -8.27
CA GLN A 183 4.21 -23.07 -8.33
C GLN A 183 4.92 -23.38 -7.02
N LEU A 184 5.64 -22.42 -6.45
CA LEU A 184 6.29 -22.58 -5.14
C LEU A 184 5.27 -22.88 -4.04
N GLN A 185 4.20 -22.08 -3.96
CA GLN A 185 3.14 -22.27 -2.98
C GLN A 185 2.50 -23.66 -3.14
N GLN A 186 2.16 -24.05 -4.36
CA GLN A 186 1.57 -25.34 -4.63
C GLN A 186 2.50 -26.50 -4.21
N ALA A 187 3.79 -26.42 -4.55
CA ALA A 187 4.76 -27.44 -4.16
C ALA A 187 4.89 -27.60 -2.64
N ILE A 188 4.83 -26.47 -1.89
CA ILE A 188 4.85 -26.50 -0.43
C ILE A 188 3.55 -27.11 0.13
N GLN A 189 2.38 -26.81 -0.44
CA GLN A 189 1.10 -27.39 -0.02
C GLN A 189 1.06 -28.90 -0.31
N ASP A 190 1.53 -29.34 -1.48
CA ASP A 190 1.52 -30.73 -1.91
C ASP A 190 2.42 -31.60 -1.05
N ALA A 191 3.48 -31.04 -0.45
CA ALA A 191 4.34 -31.73 0.50
C ALA A 191 3.61 -32.11 1.80
N GLY A 192 2.49 -31.45 2.15
CA GLY A 192 1.63 -31.84 3.27
C GLY A 192 2.33 -31.85 4.63
N GLY A 193 3.38 -31.04 4.82
CA GLY A 193 4.20 -31.00 6.03
C GLY A 193 5.36 -32.00 6.04
N GLU A 194 5.58 -32.75 4.96
CA GLU A 194 6.83 -33.52 4.77
C GLU A 194 7.98 -32.58 4.40
N SER A 195 9.22 -33.04 4.66
CA SER A 195 10.41 -32.25 4.33
C SER A 195 10.59 -32.14 2.82
N ILE A 196 10.82 -30.93 2.32
CA ILE A 196 11.12 -30.60 0.92
C ILE A 196 12.59 -30.25 0.75
N GLN A 197 13.13 -30.49 -0.45
CA GLN A 197 14.44 -30.00 -0.87
C GLN A 197 14.28 -28.76 -1.72
N LEU A 198 14.71 -27.61 -1.20
CA LEU A 198 14.71 -26.33 -1.90
C LEU A 198 16.10 -26.05 -2.44
N GLU A 199 16.22 -25.81 -3.74
CA GLU A 199 17.44 -25.30 -4.36
C GLU A 199 17.31 -23.81 -4.61
N VAL A 200 18.34 -23.05 -4.23
CA VAL A 200 18.41 -21.61 -4.44
C VAL A 200 19.75 -21.19 -5.03
N LEU A 201 19.73 -20.12 -5.80
CA LEU A 201 20.93 -19.43 -6.27
C LEU A 201 21.16 -18.23 -5.33
N ARG A 202 22.31 -18.20 -4.66
CA ARG A 202 22.76 -17.12 -3.76
C ARG A 202 24.13 -16.65 -4.20
N GLU A 203 24.27 -15.36 -4.54
CA GLU A 203 25.53 -14.79 -5.00
C GLU A 203 26.23 -15.59 -6.12
N GLY A 204 25.42 -16.11 -7.06
CA GLY A 204 25.91 -16.91 -8.19
C GLY A 204 26.29 -18.37 -7.83
N GLN A 205 25.99 -18.85 -6.62
CA GLN A 205 26.25 -20.20 -6.17
C GLN A 205 24.97 -20.95 -5.81
N ASN A 206 24.84 -22.18 -6.22
CA ASN A 206 23.69 -23.02 -5.88
C ASN A 206 23.84 -23.60 -4.48
N PHE A 207 22.80 -23.43 -3.66
CA PHE A 207 22.66 -24.05 -2.34
C PHE A 207 21.41 -24.92 -2.34
N ARG A 208 21.46 -25.96 -1.51
CA ARG A 208 20.34 -26.88 -1.31
C ARG A 208 20.03 -26.96 0.18
N PHE A 209 18.77 -26.71 0.53
CA PHE A 209 18.30 -26.79 1.90
C PHE A 209 17.19 -27.82 2.02
N THR A 210 17.12 -28.50 3.15
CA THR A 210 15.99 -29.36 3.50
C THR A 210 15.16 -28.61 4.53
N LEU A 211 13.92 -28.28 4.17
CA LEU A 211 12.99 -27.53 5.01
C LEU A 211 11.74 -28.38 5.28
N THR A 212 11.20 -28.28 6.48
CA THR A 212 9.93 -28.92 6.83
C THR A 212 8.90 -27.81 7.06
N PRO A 213 7.89 -27.67 6.17
CA PRO A 213 6.88 -26.63 6.31
C PRO A 213 6.08 -26.75 7.61
N ASP A 214 5.80 -25.61 8.24
CA ASP A 214 4.94 -25.49 9.42
C ASP A 214 3.47 -25.35 9.00
N LEU A 215 2.54 -25.99 9.72
CA LEU A 215 1.09 -25.82 9.52
C LEU A 215 0.61 -24.60 10.31
N ILE A 216 0.22 -23.53 9.62
CA ILE A 216 -0.27 -22.28 10.17
C ILE A 216 -1.59 -21.93 9.46
N ASP A 217 -2.67 -21.76 10.21
CA ASP A 217 -4.02 -21.42 9.68
C ASP A 217 -4.45 -22.31 8.49
N ASP A 218 -4.31 -23.64 8.66
CA ASP A 218 -4.64 -24.67 7.67
C ASP A 218 -3.81 -24.60 6.35
N ARG A 219 -2.68 -23.91 6.35
CA ARG A 219 -1.73 -23.85 5.22
C ARG A 219 -0.33 -24.23 5.66
N TYR A 220 0.38 -24.91 4.79
CA TYR A 220 1.79 -25.22 5.00
C TYR A 220 2.67 -24.05 4.55
N LEU A 221 3.51 -23.55 5.44
CA LEU A 221 4.36 -22.38 5.20
C LEU A 221 5.81 -22.70 5.56
N ILE A 222 6.77 -22.14 4.82
CA ILE A 222 8.18 -22.20 5.16
C ILE A 222 8.70 -20.92 5.84
N GLY A 223 7.85 -19.92 6.01
CA GLY A 223 8.19 -18.67 6.70
C GLY A 223 9.10 -17.76 5.85
N VAL A 224 8.78 -17.61 4.56
CA VAL A 224 9.40 -16.63 3.68
C VAL A 224 8.36 -15.76 3.02
N MET A 225 8.68 -14.50 2.79
CA MET A 225 8.04 -13.65 1.80
C MET A 225 8.82 -13.78 0.50
N VAL A 226 8.12 -13.97 -0.60
CA VAL A 226 8.72 -14.09 -1.93
C VAL A 226 8.11 -13.04 -2.85
N GLY A 227 8.88 -12.64 -3.83
CA GLY A 227 8.47 -11.73 -4.90
C GLY A 227 9.08 -12.16 -6.22
N TYR A 228 8.78 -11.39 -7.25
CA TYR A 228 9.44 -11.52 -8.54
C TYR A 228 10.53 -10.47 -8.67
N THR A 229 11.64 -10.86 -9.27
CA THR A 229 12.56 -9.95 -9.93
C THR A 229 12.66 -10.33 -11.39
N TYR A 230 13.20 -9.45 -12.20
CA TYR A 230 13.22 -9.60 -13.64
C TYR A 230 14.57 -9.13 -14.17
N ASP A 231 15.12 -9.85 -15.15
CA ASP A 231 16.26 -9.35 -15.93
C ASP A 231 15.71 -8.47 -17.05
N PHE A 232 15.41 -7.23 -16.71
CA PHE A 232 14.82 -6.30 -17.66
C PHE A 232 15.84 -5.89 -18.74
N PRO A 233 15.40 -5.77 -20.00
CA PRO A 233 16.26 -5.29 -21.10
C PRO A 233 16.58 -3.79 -21.00
N VAL A 234 16.01 -3.10 -20.00
CA VAL A 234 16.17 -1.66 -19.75
C VAL A 234 16.31 -1.42 -18.25
N GLU A 235 17.17 -0.51 -17.85
CA GLU A 235 17.32 -0.18 -16.43
C GLU A 235 16.32 0.92 -16.04
N VAL A 236 15.34 0.56 -15.20
CA VAL A 236 14.36 1.47 -14.61
C VAL A 236 14.51 1.43 -13.10
N GLN A 237 14.71 2.59 -12.48
CA GLN A 237 14.78 2.73 -11.02
C GLN A 237 13.59 3.55 -10.52
N LEU A 238 12.93 3.07 -9.48
CA LEU A 238 11.82 3.72 -8.80
C LEU A 238 12.25 4.09 -7.37
N GLN A 239 12.13 5.36 -6.98
CA GLN A 239 12.54 5.84 -5.66
C GLN A 239 11.47 6.76 -5.08
N LEU A 240 10.72 6.28 -4.09
CA LEU A 240 9.68 7.07 -3.38
C LEU A 240 10.00 7.31 -1.90
N GLY A 241 11.24 7.12 -1.48
CA GLY A 241 11.66 7.31 -0.08
C GLY A 241 11.05 6.28 0.88
N ASN A 242 10.54 6.73 2.03
CA ASN A 242 10.03 5.87 3.09
C ASN A 242 8.53 5.55 2.97
N VAL A 243 8.02 5.38 1.77
CA VAL A 243 6.63 4.94 1.52
C VAL A 243 6.60 3.42 1.46
N GLY A 244 5.67 2.79 2.15
CA GLY A 244 5.51 1.34 2.16
C GLY A 244 4.17 0.89 1.60
N GLY A 245 4.08 -0.43 1.33
CA GLY A 245 2.87 -1.07 0.84
C GLY A 245 2.72 -1.03 -0.69
N PRO A 246 2.07 -2.04 -1.29
CA PRO A 246 2.07 -2.26 -2.73
C PRO A 246 1.02 -1.45 -3.50
N SER A 247 0.27 -0.57 -2.84
CA SER A 247 -0.94 0.06 -3.38
C SER A 247 -0.71 1.15 -4.44
N GLY A 248 0.54 1.53 -4.69
CA GLY A 248 0.94 2.49 -5.73
C GLY A 248 1.33 1.86 -7.06
N GLY A 249 1.36 0.53 -7.16
CA GLY A 249 1.93 -0.20 -8.29
C GLY A 249 1.37 0.20 -9.65
N MET A 250 0.04 0.35 -9.77
CA MET A 250 -0.58 0.78 -11.03
C MET A 250 -0.07 2.18 -11.47
N ILE A 251 0.07 3.10 -10.54
CA ILE A 251 0.53 4.47 -10.86
C ILE A 251 2.02 4.47 -11.22
N PHE A 252 2.85 3.66 -10.56
CA PHE A 252 4.23 3.47 -10.98
C PHE A 252 4.33 2.88 -12.39
N ALA A 253 3.49 1.89 -12.73
CA ALA A 253 3.45 1.33 -14.07
C ALA A 253 3.08 2.38 -15.12
N LEU A 254 2.10 3.24 -14.83
CA LEU A 254 1.73 4.37 -15.70
C LEU A 254 2.89 5.35 -15.87
N GLY A 255 3.60 5.70 -14.79
CA GLY A 255 4.76 6.59 -14.86
C GLY A 255 5.93 6.01 -15.66
N VAL A 256 6.20 4.70 -15.51
CA VAL A 256 7.23 4.01 -16.33
C VAL A 256 6.81 3.98 -17.79
N TYR A 257 5.54 3.68 -18.08
CA TYR A 257 4.99 3.71 -19.44
C TYR A 257 5.11 5.11 -20.06
N ASP A 258 4.76 6.15 -19.31
CA ASP A 258 4.86 7.55 -19.71
C ASP A 258 6.32 7.95 -20.02
N ALA A 259 7.25 7.61 -19.15
CA ALA A 259 8.68 7.88 -19.35
C ALA A 259 9.29 7.16 -20.57
N LEU A 260 8.68 6.05 -21.03
CA LEU A 260 9.15 5.25 -22.16
C LEU A 260 8.39 5.51 -23.47
N THR A 261 7.36 6.36 -23.45
CA THR A 261 6.56 6.71 -24.64
C THR A 261 6.66 8.19 -24.98
N PRO A 262 6.73 8.57 -26.27
CA PRO A 262 6.79 9.98 -26.63
C PRO A 262 5.50 10.74 -26.28
N GLY A 263 5.63 11.89 -25.67
CA GLY A 263 4.51 12.74 -25.24
C GLY A 263 4.21 12.61 -23.76
N SER A 264 3.06 13.09 -23.32
CA SER A 264 2.58 12.99 -21.95
C SER A 264 1.26 12.22 -21.93
N LEU A 265 1.07 11.33 -20.96
CA LEU A 265 -0.13 10.47 -20.85
C LEU A 265 -1.44 11.26 -20.85
N LEU A 266 -1.46 12.42 -20.19
CA LEU A 266 -2.67 13.24 -20.03
C LEU A 266 -2.38 14.73 -20.22
N GLY A 267 -1.39 15.09 -21.03
CA GLY A 267 -0.97 16.48 -21.24
C GLY A 267 -0.63 17.14 -19.90
N THR A 268 -1.22 18.31 -19.62
CA THR A 268 -1.02 19.06 -18.38
C THR A 268 -2.07 18.76 -17.30
N SER A 269 -2.88 17.72 -17.47
CA SER A 269 -3.93 17.38 -16.51
C SER A 269 -3.36 16.64 -15.30
N HIS A 270 -4.13 16.67 -14.21
CA HIS A 270 -3.78 16.04 -12.94
C HIS A 270 -4.43 14.66 -12.84
N LEU A 271 -3.62 13.63 -12.96
CA LEU A 271 -4.00 12.22 -12.85
C LEU A 271 -3.54 11.67 -11.51
N ALA A 272 -4.41 11.06 -10.77
CA ALA A 272 -4.07 10.28 -9.59
C ALA A 272 -4.73 8.91 -9.62
N GLY A 273 -4.28 8.03 -8.76
CA GLY A 273 -4.93 6.73 -8.62
C GLY A 273 -4.28 5.84 -7.59
N THR A 274 -4.74 4.60 -7.58
CA THR A 274 -4.25 3.57 -6.67
C THR A 274 -4.57 2.19 -7.23
N GLY A 275 -3.81 1.19 -6.80
CA GLY A 275 -4.00 -0.21 -7.19
C GLY A 275 -2.70 -0.96 -7.03
N THR A 276 -2.76 -2.21 -6.58
CA THR A 276 -1.66 -3.12 -6.84
C THR A 276 -1.65 -3.48 -8.32
N ILE A 277 -0.53 -3.90 -8.85
CA ILE A 277 -0.43 -4.41 -10.21
C ILE A 277 0.49 -5.62 -10.21
N ASN A 278 0.30 -6.54 -11.14
CA ASN A 278 1.24 -7.62 -11.41
C ASN A 278 1.84 -7.47 -12.82
N ALA A 279 2.86 -8.26 -13.12
CA ALA A 279 3.62 -8.20 -14.39
C ALA A 279 2.76 -8.38 -15.65
N VAL A 280 1.61 -9.06 -15.55
CA VAL A 280 0.67 -9.22 -16.67
C VAL A 280 -0.39 -8.11 -16.71
N GLY A 281 -0.23 -7.06 -15.89
CA GLY A 281 -1.07 -5.87 -15.90
C GLY A 281 -2.38 -5.98 -15.11
N VAL A 282 -2.65 -7.05 -14.37
CA VAL A 282 -3.87 -7.16 -13.56
C VAL A 282 -3.80 -6.21 -12.36
N VAL A 283 -4.82 -5.35 -12.23
CA VAL A 283 -4.95 -4.39 -11.14
C VAL A 283 -5.74 -5.01 -9.98
N GLY A 284 -5.13 -5.04 -8.81
CA GLY A 284 -5.71 -5.63 -7.60
C GLY A 284 -6.18 -4.60 -6.57
N PRO A 285 -7.04 -5.04 -5.62
CA PRO A 285 -7.65 -4.19 -4.60
C PRO A 285 -6.64 -3.64 -3.59
N ILE A 286 -7.03 -2.54 -2.94
CA ILE A 286 -6.23 -1.89 -1.87
C ILE A 286 -7.09 -1.56 -0.66
N GLY A 287 -6.45 -1.25 0.46
CA GLY A 287 -7.10 -0.67 1.63
C GLY A 287 -7.09 0.86 1.63
N GLY A 288 -8.07 1.49 2.33
CA GLY A 288 -8.13 2.93 2.53
C GLY A 288 -8.44 3.74 1.27
N ILE A 289 -9.15 3.17 0.30
CA ILE A 289 -9.50 3.85 -0.96
C ILE A 289 -10.37 5.09 -0.72
N ASP A 290 -11.24 5.07 0.29
CA ASP A 290 -12.04 6.20 0.73
C ASP A 290 -11.17 7.41 1.12
N LEU A 291 -10.11 7.18 1.90
CA LEU A 291 -9.17 8.23 2.31
C LEU A 291 -8.34 8.75 1.12
N LYS A 292 -8.00 7.88 0.17
CA LYS A 292 -7.27 8.27 -1.04
C LYS A 292 -8.14 9.10 -1.99
N MET A 293 -9.42 8.73 -2.17
CA MET A 293 -10.35 9.55 -2.94
C MET A 293 -10.58 10.93 -2.30
N LEU A 294 -10.64 11.00 -0.96
CA LEU A 294 -10.69 12.28 -0.25
C LEU A 294 -9.44 13.13 -0.47
N ALA A 295 -8.25 12.51 -0.51
CA ALA A 295 -7.01 13.21 -0.85
C ALA A 295 -7.06 13.73 -2.29
N ALA A 296 -7.45 12.91 -3.25
CA ALA A 296 -7.57 13.27 -4.67
C ALA A 296 -8.55 14.45 -4.89
N SER A 297 -9.72 14.40 -4.25
CA SER A 297 -10.70 15.51 -4.31
C SER A 297 -10.13 16.81 -3.71
N ARG A 298 -9.44 16.74 -2.57
CA ARG A 298 -8.80 17.91 -1.94
C ARG A 298 -7.71 18.54 -2.81
N ASP A 299 -6.97 17.69 -3.54
CA ASP A 299 -5.82 18.10 -4.35
C ASP A 299 -6.24 18.44 -5.82
N ASP A 300 -7.56 18.60 -6.06
CA ASP A 300 -8.16 18.97 -7.35
C ASP A 300 -7.75 18.04 -8.52
N VAL A 301 -7.73 16.72 -8.28
CA VAL A 301 -7.41 15.71 -9.29
C VAL A 301 -8.48 15.67 -10.38
N ASP A 302 -8.08 15.72 -11.64
CA ASP A 302 -8.97 15.67 -12.80
C ASP A 302 -9.54 14.28 -13.07
N LEU A 303 -8.69 13.23 -12.94
CA LEU A 303 -9.04 11.84 -13.16
C LEU A 303 -8.41 10.95 -12.09
N PHE A 304 -9.24 10.15 -11.40
CA PHE A 304 -8.79 9.18 -10.41
C PHE A 304 -9.03 7.75 -10.89
N LEU A 305 -7.96 6.98 -11.07
CA LEU A 305 -8.04 5.56 -11.43
C LEU A 305 -8.07 4.69 -10.19
N ALA A 306 -9.04 3.79 -10.11
CA ALA A 306 -9.28 2.93 -8.95
C ALA A 306 -9.43 1.46 -9.34
N PRO A 307 -9.03 0.49 -8.50
CA PRO A 307 -9.28 -0.92 -8.79
C PRO A 307 -10.78 -1.22 -8.87
N SER A 308 -11.25 -1.90 -9.89
CA SER A 308 -12.64 -2.35 -10.02
C SER A 308 -13.06 -3.28 -8.88
N ALA A 309 -12.12 -4.00 -8.27
CA ALA A 309 -12.33 -4.82 -7.09
C ALA A 309 -12.73 -4.02 -5.83
N ASN A 310 -12.46 -2.70 -5.79
CA ASN A 310 -12.90 -1.80 -4.71
C ASN A 310 -14.25 -1.11 -5.00
N CYS A 311 -15.00 -1.50 -6.02
CA CYS A 311 -16.23 -0.82 -6.41
C CYS A 311 -17.25 -0.68 -5.27
N SER A 312 -17.37 -1.65 -4.37
CA SER A 312 -18.29 -1.56 -3.23
C SER A 312 -17.95 -0.41 -2.28
N GLU A 313 -16.66 -0.13 -2.11
CA GLU A 313 -16.17 0.97 -1.27
C GLU A 313 -16.27 2.31 -2.01
N ILE A 314 -15.97 2.32 -3.31
CA ILE A 314 -16.07 3.51 -4.17
C ILE A 314 -17.51 4.04 -4.14
N ILE A 315 -18.51 3.22 -4.43
CA ILE A 315 -19.94 3.62 -4.44
C ILE A 315 -20.34 4.27 -3.13
N SER A 316 -19.81 3.79 -1.99
CA SER A 316 -20.20 4.27 -0.68
C SER A 316 -19.50 5.55 -0.22
N SER A 317 -18.37 5.94 -0.86
CA SER A 317 -17.48 6.98 -0.33
C SER A 317 -16.92 7.94 -1.39
N GLN A 318 -17.30 7.80 -2.67
CA GLN A 318 -16.81 8.67 -3.74
C GLN A 318 -17.24 10.14 -3.50
N PRO A 319 -16.31 11.10 -3.51
CA PRO A 319 -16.62 12.54 -3.52
C PRO A 319 -17.40 12.93 -4.79
N GLU A 320 -18.36 13.86 -4.66
CA GLU A 320 -19.22 14.30 -5.78
C GLU A 320 -18.45 15.05 -6.89
N ASP A 321 -17.32 15.65 -6.53
CA ASP A 321 -16.47 16.47 -7.40
C ASP A 321 -15.30 15.69 -8.03
N LEU A 322 -15.15 14.39 -7.75
CA LEU A 322 -14.07 13.55 -8.23
C LEU A 322 -14.55 12.57 -9.31
N LEU A 323 -13.96 12.65 -10.50
CA LEU A 323 -14.15 11.63 -11.52
C LEU A 323 -13.34 10.37 -11.17
N VAL A 324 -14.02 9.32 -10.74
CA VAL A 324 -13.40 8.02 -10.42
C VAL A 324 -13.75 7.01 -11.51
N VAL A 325 -12.72 6.42 -12.11
CA VAL A 325 -12.87 5.39 -13.15
C VAL A 325 -12.32 4.06 -12.64
N PRO A 326 -13.17 3.04 -12.46
CA PRO A 326 -12.75 1.71 -12.06
C PRO A 326 -12.06 0.99 -13.22
N VAL A 327 -10.92 0.35 -12.93
CA VAL A 327 -10.14 -0.41 -13.90
C VAL A 327 -9.76 -1.79 -13.32
N ALA A 328 -9.77 -2.82 -14.15
CA ALA A 328 -9.40 -4.18 -13.77
C ALA A 328 -7.97 -4.53 -14.19
N ASP A 329 -7.43 -3.84 -15.19
CA ASP A 329 -6.09 -4.07 -15.71
C ASP A 329 -5.46 -2.77 -16.26
N PHE A 330 -4.19 -2.88 -16.66
CA PHE A 330 -3.39 -1.77 -17.15
C PHE A 330 -3.89 -1.22 -18.49
N THR A 331 -4.36 -2.10 -19.37
CA THR A 331 -4.93 -1.70 -20.67
C THR A 331 -6.21 -0.86 -20.46
N GLU A 332 -7.06 -1.24 -19.49
CA GLU A 332 -8.24 -0.44 -19.11
C GLU A 332 -7.85 0.92 -18.53
N ALA A 333 -6.75 0.98 -17.75
CA ALA A 333 -6.24 2.25 -17.21
C ALA A 333 -5.79 3.18 -18.34
N LEU A 334 -5.01 2.70 -19.30
CA LEU A 334 -4.58 3.47 -20.49
C LEU A 334 -5.79 3.92 -21.31
N ARG A 335 -6.78 3.04 -21.50
CA ARG A 335 -8.01 3.40 -22.21
C ARG A 335 -8.82 4.47 -21.50
N ALA A 336 -8.90 4.44 -20.17
CA ALA A 336 -9.58 5.49 -19.39
C ALA A 336 -8.91 6.86 -19.59
N ILE A 337 -7.58 6.89 -19.61
CA ILE A 337 -6.78 8.09 -19.89
C ILE A 337 -7.08 8.61 -21.31
N GLU A 338 -7.06 7.73 -22.33
CA GLU A 338 -7.38 8.08 -23.70
C GLU A 338 -8.81 8.64 -23.85
N LEU A 339 -9.79 8.04 -23.16
CA LEU A 339 -11.17 8.55 -23.15
C LEU A 339 -11.23 9.95 -22.57
N TYR A 340 -10.49 10.23 -21.47
CA TYR A 340 -10.44 11.55 -20.86
C TYR A 340 -9.80 12.58 -21.79
N GLU A 341 -8.65 12.29 -22.39
CA GLU A 341 -7.99 13.16 -23.38
C GLU A 341 -8.88 13.53 -24.55
N ASN A 342 -9.67 12.56 -25.04
CA ASN A 342 -10.61 12.76 -26.15
C ASN A 342 -11.89 13.51 -25.73
N GLY A 343 -12.01 13.94 -24.47
CA GLY A 343 -13.16 14.66 -23.94
C GLY A 343 -14.42 13.82 -23.87
N SER A 344 -14.30 12.50 -23.65
CA SER A 344 -15.44 11.61 -23.46
C SER A 344 -16.24 12.04 -22.21
N SER A 345 -17.55 11.90 -22.29
CA SER A 345 -18.44 12.01 -21.13
C SER A 345 -18.91 10.65 -20.61
N GLU A 346 -18.50 9.57 -21.25
CA GLU A 346 -18.90 8.20 -20.90
C GLU A 346 -17.67 7.42 -20.42
N PHE A 347 -17.64 7.11 -19.13
CA PHE A 347 -16.60 6.31 -18.49
C PHE A 347 -17.20 5.04 -17.88
N PRO A 348 -16.40 3.96 -17.74
CA PRO A 348 -16.76 2.86 -16.85
C PRO A 348 -17.09 3.39 -15.45
N SER A 349 -18.11 2.82 -14.82
CA SER A 349 -18.50 3.17 -13.44
C SER A 349 -18.79 1.91 -12.64
N CYS A 350 -18.69 2.02 -11.32
CA CYS A 350 -18.98 0.93 -10.41
C CYS A 350 -20.49 0.58 -10.31
N GLU A 351 -21.37 1.40 -10.88
CA GLU A 351 -22.84 1.20 -10.83
C GLU A 351 -23.38 0.37 -12.00
N ASN A 352 -22.55 0.04 -12.99
CA ASN A 352 -22.97 -0.65 -14.23
C ASN A 352 -22.43 -2.08 -14.35
#